data_5ff0c0eb5a1fbb4bc3702b482fbd81c9
#
_entry.id   5ff0c0eb5a1fbb4bc3702b482fbd81c9
#
_cell.length_a   1.000
_cell.length_b   1.000
_cell.length_c   1.000
_cell.angle_alpha   90.00
_cell.angle_beta   90.00
_cell.angle_gamma   90.00
#
_symmetry.space_group_name_H-M   'P 1'
#
loop_
_entity.id
_entity.type
_entity.pdbx_description
1 polymer ?
#
loop_
_entity_poly.entity_id
_entity_poly.type
_entity_poly.pdbx_seq_one_letter_code
_entity_poly.pdbx_strand_id
1 'polypeptide(L)'
;MNLQITGGRVYDPAQGLDGAEQDLFIQGDRIVSGLKKTDRVIEAAGRVVVPGGIDLRGQVATYGLNFLGLWNGFPSLQELGRLYAAAGYTHVHEPFLTMYTAGYVHRQLAAIPLVDTSASLVLNLRDLDNHLKSLEQMEEVGQTIKSLQEKTRALDLRLLEPFVRYRQAFYSHRTLDTARTLEGLTRLALDCNLRFTLEAGPEVLELPFPEPRAFHLAALGRAAADDRLLEPALARLEEGATADLGFEPPGAPAAMAGKPVKVDLGGYYPMNLNPGSREPLAALRLALAYQGPNLAFSLGGPVRDPVADFSRYFSWLWDRKARPPAGQGQLPPREFSLWDWVWATRTLPAKILGLADRGHLRVGARADVAIFDLPMDAPRRGWLKGLSRCHTLIKAGVVVVEDFELVAPETPKATYYRRTGADAGPLLAEICQYRSLRPENLWVPDELGGPWVGLD
;
A
#
# COMPACT_ATOMS: atom_id res chain seq x y z
N MET A 1 15.61 -5.51 24.50
CA MET A 1 15.15 -6.81 25.03
C MET A 1 15.54 -7.87 24.04
N ASN A 2 15.93 -9.05 24.52
CA ASN A 2 16.27 -10.20 23.68
C ASN A 2 15.10 -11.19 23.74
N LEU A 3 14.46 -11.43 22.58
CA LEU A 3 13.32 -12.32 22.47
C LEU A 3 13.69 -13.57 21.68
N GLN A 4 13.13 -14.70 22.07
CA GLN A 4 13.17 -15.93 21.28
C GLN A 4 11.73 -16.38 21.01
N ILE A 5 11.40 -16.66 19.76
CA ILE A 5 10.14 -17.26 19.34
C ILE A 5 10.44 -18.72 19.02
N THR A 6 9.74 -19.66 19.66
CA THR A 6 10.05 -21.09 19.57
C THR A 6 8.92 -21.89 18.94
N GLY A 7 9.27 -22.90 18.13
CA GLY A 7 8.35 -23.93 17.63
C GLY A 7 7.28 -23.44 16.65
N GLY A 8 7.42 -22.24 16.10
CA GLY A 8 6.47 -21.67 15.15
C GLY A 8 6.63 -22.21 13.73
N ARG A 9 5.52 -22.33 13.00
CA ARG A 9 5.53 -22.62 11.56
C ARG A 9 5.75 -21.33 10.78
N VAL A 10 6.97 -21.14 10.26
CA VAL A 10 7.39 -19.89 9.59
C VAL A 10 7.01 -19.93 8.13
N TYR A 11 6.27 -18.90 7.70
CA TYR A 11 5.99 -18.61 6.30
C TYR A 11 6.69 -17.31 5.90
N ASP A 12 7.75 -17.45 5.13
CA ASP A 12 8.55 -16.34 4.61
C ASP A 12 8.94 -16.60 3.15
N PRO A 13 8.11 -16.14 2.20
CA PRO A 13 8.38 -16.35 0.78
C PRO A 13 9.71 -15.75 0.30
N ALA A 14 10.21 -14.69 0.95
CA ALA A 14 11.50 -14.10 0.59
C ALA A 14 12.69 -15.03 0.91
N GLN A 15 12.50 -16.01 1.80
CA GLN A 15 13.49 -17.03 2.16
C GLN A 15 13.13 -18.43 1.63
N GLY A 16 12.01 -18.59 0.93
CA GLY A 16 11.53 -19.90 0.49
C GLY A 16 10.95 -20.76 1.61
N LEU A 17 10.56 -20.17 2.74
CA LEU A 17 9.98 -20.89 3.88
C LEU A 17 8.46 -20.98 3.74
N ASP A 18 7.92 -22.20 3.66
CA ASP A 18 6.50 -22.51 3.53
C ASP A 18 6.03 -23.43 4.66
N GLY A 19 5.95 -22.88 5.89
CA GLY A 19 5.53 -23.59 7.08
C GLY A 19 6.61 -24.44 7.75
N ALA A 20 7.87 -24.11 7.52
CA ALA A 20 8.99 -24.75 8.24
C ALA A 20 8.97 -24.40 9.71
N GLU A 21 9.11 -25.41 10.60
CA GLU A 21 9.29 -25.16 12.03
C GLU A 21 10.69 -24.59 12.27
N GLN A 22 10.74 -23.40 12.83
CA GLN A 22 11.98 -22.66 13.04
C GLN A 22 11.86 -21.71 14.21
N ASP A 23 12.91 -21.64 15.02
CA ASP A 23 13.06 -20.61 16.04
C ASP A 23 13.54 -19.30 15.42
N LEU A 24 13.04 -18.18 15.94
CA LEU A 24 13.50 -16.84 15.59
C LEU A 24 14.10 -16.15 16.81
N PHE A 25 15.19 -15.42 16.59
CA PHE A 25 15.89 -14.69 17.62
C PHE A 25 15.88 -13.20 17.34
N ILE A 26 15.54 -12.40 18.32
CA ILE A 26 15.41 -10.94 18.20
C ILE A 26 16.32 -10.30 19.26
N GLN A 27 17.18 -9.38 18.82
CA GLN A 27 18.00 -8.54 19.66
C GLN A 27 17.73 -7.07 19.36
N GLY A 28 17.20 -6.34 20.35
CA GLY A 28 16.75 -4.97 20.11
C GLY A 28 15.63 -4.93 19.06
N ASP A 29 15.83 -4.21 17.98
CA ASP A 29 14.88 -4.06 16.89
C ASP A 29 15.18 -4.95 15.65
N ARG A 30 16.13 -5.90 15.78
CA ARG A 30 16.61 -6.72 14.65
C ARG A 30 16.50 -8.23 14.91
N ILE A 31 16.23 -8.95 13.83
CA ILE A 31 16.34 -10.41 13.79
C ILE A 31 17.82 -10.80 13.71
N VAL A 32 18.24 -11.74 14.55
CA VAL A 32 19.63 -12.21 14.65
C VAL A 32 19.71 -13.73 14.50
N SER A 33 20.89 -14.28 14.27
CA SER A 33 21.09 -15.72 14.09
C SER A 33 21.03 -16.52 15.39
N GLY A 34 21.12 -15.86 16.56
CA GLY A 34 21.06 -16.48 17.88
C GLY A 34 21.31 -15.47 18.98
N LEU A 35 21.04 -15.84 20.22
CA LEU A 35 21.20 -15.00 21.40
C LEU A 35 22.16 -15.62 22.39
N LYS A 36 23.03 -14.81 23.03
CA LYS A 36 23.85 -15.24 24.19
C LYS A 36 23.01 -15.38 25.46
N LYS A 37 21.98 -14.57 25.59
CA LYS A 37 21.03 -14.54 26.69
C LYS A 37 19.65 -14.16 26.16
N THR A 38 18.65 -14.93 26.51
CA THR A 38 17.24 -14.67 26.22
C THR A 38 16.60 -14.04 27.44
N ASP A 39 15.96 -12.87 27.24
CA ASP A 39 15.20 -12.19 28.31
C ASP A 39 13.77 -12.71 28.38
N ARG A 40 13.21 -13.16 27.24
CA ARG A 40 11.85 -13.66 27.13
C ARG A 40 11.73 -14.67 26.00
N VAL A 41 10.99 -15.76 26.25
CA VAL A 41 10.58 -16.75 25.24
C VAL A 41 9.10 -16.58 24.92
N ILE A 42 8.76 -16.63 23.64
CA ILE A 42 7.39 -16.62 23.12
C ILE A 42 7.13 -17.97 22.46
N GLU A 43 6.26 -18.76 23.09
CA GLU A 43 5.88 -20.08 22.57
C GLU A 43 4.94 -19.92 21.37
N ALA A 44 5.38 -20.37 20.20
CA ALA A 44 4.62 -20.32 18.94
C ALA A 44 4.30 -21.71 18.38
N ALA A 45 4.49 -22.77 19.19
CA ALA A 45 4.21 -24.13 18.75
C ALA A 45 2.77 -24.29 18.22
N GLY A 46 2.66 -24.86 17.00
CA GLY A 46 1.38 -25.01 16.30
C GLY A 46 0.83 -23.74 15.64
N ARG A 47 1.45 -22.57 15.86
CA ARG A 47 1.03 -21.28 15.29
C ARG A 47 1.80 -20.93 14.03
N VAL A 48 1.20 -20.05 13.24
CA VAL A 48 1.78 -19.51 12.00
C VAL A 48 2.54 -18.23 12.32
N VAL A 49 3.81 -18.17 11.94
CA VAL A 49 4.72 -17.03 12.13
C VAL A 49 5.06 -16.42 10.78
N VAL A 50 4.83 -15.13 10.64
CA VAL A 50 5.01 -14.38 9.38
C VAL A 50 5.64 -13.01 9.64
N PRO A 51 6.23 -12.36 8.62
CA PRO A 51 6.60 -10.95 8.73
C PRO A 51 5.40 -10.07 9.04
N GLY A 52 5.61 -8.91 9.66
CA GLY A 52 4.59 -7.90 9.85
C GLY A 52 3.96 -7.44 8.54
N GLY A 53 2.65 -7.22 8.55
CA GLY A 53 1.89 -6.79 7.37
C GLY A 53 2.23 -5.37 6.94
N ILE A 54 2.12 -5.11 5.62
CA ILE A 54 2.34 -3.80 4.99
C ILE A 54 1.15 -3.49 4.10
N ASP A 55 0.44 -2.39 4.39
CA ASP A 55 -0.67 -1.93 3.57
C ASP A 55 -0.20 -0.84 2.62
N LEU A 56 -0.33 -1.08 1.31
CA LEU A 56 0.07 -0.17 0.24
C LEU A 56 -0.91 0.99 0.00
N ARG A 57 -2.12 0.92 0.58
CA ARG A 57 -3.18 1.86 0.25
C ARG A 57 -4.11 2.10 1.45
N GLY A 58 -3.52 2.53 2.55
CA GLY A 58 -4.25 2.72 3.81
C GLY A 58 -5.32 3.81 3.75
N GLN A 59 -5.12 4.87 2.98
CA GLN A 59 -6.01 6.05 2.92
C GLN A 59 -6.39 6.58 4.31
N VAL A 60 -5.42 6.63 5.21
CA VAL A 60 -5.62 6.89 6.65
C VAL A 60 -5.47 8.35 7.04
N ALA A 61 -4.88 9.17 6.17
CA ALA A 61 -4.55 10.57 6.42
C ALA A 61 -5.03 11.52 5.33
N THR A 62 -5.79 11.03 4.36
CA THR A 62 -6.31 11.83 3.27
C THR A 62 -7.27 12.91 3.79
N TYR A 63 -7.16 14.14 3.30
CA TYR A 63 -8.00 15.27 3.72
C TYR A 63 -9.50 14.94 3.67
N GLY A 64 -9.95 14.18 2.65
CA GLY A 64 -11.34 13.73 2.53
C GLY A 64 -11.83 12.87 3.67
N LEU A 65 -10.94 12.15 4.35
CA LEU A 65 -11.31 11.31 5.49
C LEU A 65 -11.65 12.11 6.72
N ASN A 66 -10.96 13.22 6.96
CA ASN A 66 -11.32 14.09 8.07
C ASN A 66 -12.69 14.75 7.86
N PHE A 67 -13.04 15.02 6.60
CA PHE A 67 -14.38 15.46 6.26
C PHE A 67 -15.42 14.35 6.52
N LEU A 68 -15.09 13.12 6.19
CA LEU A 68 -15.92 11.94 6.46
C LEU A 68 -15.96 11.57 7.95
N GLY A 69 -14.92 11.85 8.71
CA GLY A 69 -14.88 11.69 10.17
C GLY A 69 -15.90 12.57 10.92
N LEU A 70 -16.44 13.59 10.26
CA LEU A 70 -17.59 14.35 10.78
C LEU A 70 -18.89 13.54 10.74
N TRP A 71 -18.94 12.48 9.94
CA TRP A 71 -20.06 11.54 9.93
C TRP A 71 -19.69 10.30 10.75
N ASN A 72 -20.46 10.05 11.80
CA ASN A 72 -20.27 8.93 12.72
C ASN A 72 -20.00 7.61 11.99
N GLY A 73 -18.88 6.98 12.26
CA GLY A 73 -18.58 5.64 11.79
C GLY A 73 -17.17 5.42 11.22
N PHE A 74 -16.31 6.45 11.16
CA PHE A 74 -14.91 6.27 10.85
C PHE A 74 -14.08 6.15 12.13
N PRO A 75 -13.11 5.21 12.18
CA PRO A 75 -12.22 5.09 13.32
C PRO A 75 -11.34 6.34 13.46
N SER A 76 -11.03 6.72 14.69
CA SER A 76 -10.02 7.75 14.95
C SER A 76 -8.64 7.26 14.52
N LEU A 77 -7.67 8.17 14.37
CA LEU A 77 -6.29 7.80 14.02
C LEU A 77 -5.68 6.84 15.05
N GLN A 78 -6.00 7.02 16.33
CA GLN A 78 -5.57 6.13 17.40
C GLN A 78 -6.20 4.74 17.28
N GLU A 79 -7.46 4.67 16.92
CA GLU A 79 -8.17 3.41 16.69
C GLU A 79 -7.66 2.71 15.43
N LEU A 80 -7.38 3.43 14.35
CA LEU A 80 -6.76 2.87 13.15
C LEU A 80 -5.45 2.16 13.47
N GLY A 81 -4.54 2.79 14.21
CA GLY A 81 -3.29 2.16 14.61
C GLY A 81 -3.49 0.86 15.40
N ARG A 82 -4.48 0.83 16.29
CA ARG A 82 -4.86 -0.37 17.04
C ARG A 82 -5.43 -1.47 16.15
N LEU A 83 -6.30 -1.11 15.21
CA LEU A 83 -6.89 -2.05 14.26
C LEU A 83 -5.82 -2.70 13.38
N TYR A 84 -4.89 -1.89 12.83
CA TYR A 84 -3.77 -2.41 12.05
C TYR A 84 -2.86 -3.33 12.89
N ALA A 85 -2.52 -2.92 14.11
CA ALA A 85 -1.70 -3.75 15.00
C ALA A 85 -2.40 -5.07 15.37
N ALA A 86 -3.69 -5.03 15.72
CA ALA A 86 -4.48 -6.22 16.03
C ALA A 86 -4.56 -7.20 14.84
N ALA A 87 -4.43 -6.70 13.62
CA ALA A 87 -4.40 -7.50 12.40
C ALA A 87 -3.00 -7.99 11.99
N GLY A 88 -1.98 -7.66 12.77
CA GLY A 88 -0.62 -8.05 12.47
C GLY A 88 0.08 -7.20 11.41
N TYR A 89 -0.39 -5.96 11.19
CA TYR A 89 0.27 -4.98 10.32
C TYR A 89 1.22 -4.11 11.12
N THR A 90 2.36 -3.79 10.52
CA THR A 90 3.41 -2.96 11.12
C THR A 90 3.75 -1.71 10.31
N HIS A 91 3.21 -1.60 9.09
CA HIS A 91 3.41 -0.46 8.21
C HIS A 91 2.15 -0.13 7.40
N VAL A 92 1.83 1.16 7.30
CA VAL A 92 0.71 1.67 6.50
C VAL A 92 1.21 2.77 5.59
N HIS A 93 0.91 2.64 4.30
CA HIS A 93 1.26 3.63 3.29
C HIS A 93 0.04 4.46 2.90
N GLU A 94 0.16 5.80 3.02
CA GLU A 94 -0.84 6.76 2.58
C GLU A 94 -0.66 7.08 1.09
N PRO A 95 -1.61 6.74 0.23
CA PRO A 95 -1.43 6.91 -1.20
C PRO A 95 -1.63 8.36 -1.70
N PHE A 96 -2.07 9.28 -0.84
CA PHE A 96 -2.52 10.61 -1.28
C PHE A 96 -1.94 11.75 -0.45
N LEU A 97 -0.76 12.19 -0.83
CA LEU A 97 -0.13 13.40 -0.33
C LEU A 97 0.07 14.35 -1.51
N THR A 98 -0.38 15.58 -1.42
CA THR A 98 -0.13 16.61 -2.44
C THR A 98 0.87 17.64 -1.92
N MET A 99 1.47 18.42 -2.81
CA MET A 99 2.34 19.53 -2.41
C MET A 99 1.65 20.55 -1.47
N TYR A 100 0.31 20.61 -1.50
CA TYR A 100 -0.47 21.51 -0.62
C TYR A 100 -0.78 20.89 0.74
N THR A 101 -0.88 19.56 0.81
CA THR A 101 -1.35 18.85 2.00
C THR A 101 -0.23 18.11 2.73
N ALA A 102 1.00 18.19 2.26
CA ALA A 102 2.11 17.39 2.78
C ALA A 102 2.28 17.52 4.31
N GLY A 103 2.40 18.73 4.82
CA GLY A 103 2.53 18.95 6.27
C GLY A 103 1.32 18.46 7.07
N TYR A 104 0.12 18.63 6.52
CA TYR A 104 -1.10 18.15 7.15
C TYR A 104 -1.15 16.60 7.19
N VAL A 105 -0.88 15.95 6.06
CA VAL A 105 -0.88 14.48 5.95
C VAL A 105 0.14 13.88 6.92
N HIS A 106 1.36 14.39 6.95
CA HIS A 106 2.39 13.88 7.87
C HIS A 106 2.04 14.06 9.34
N ARG A 107 1.39 15.17 9.72
CA ARG A 107 0.86 15.36 11.07
C ARG A 107 -0.17 14.29 11.43
N GLN A 108 -1.07 13.92 10.48
CA GLN A 108 -2.05 12.86 10.70
C GLN A 108 -1.35 11.49 10.82
N LEU A 109 -0.41 11.19 9.95
CA LEU A 109 0.38 9.96 10.01
C LEU A 109 1.15 9.82 11.32
N ALA A 110 1.73 10.92 11.80
CA ALA A 110 2.41 10.96 13.10
C ALA A 110 1.47 10.66 14.28
N ALA A 111 0.18 10.93 14.16
CA ALA A 111 -0.81 10.65 15.20
C ALA A 111 -1.30 9.20 15.21
N ILE A 112 -1.03 8.39 14.17
CA ILE A 112 -1.38 6.97 14.13
C ILE A 112 -0.37 6.19 14.99
N PRO A 113 -0.77 5.55 16.09
CA PRO A 113 0.15 4.79 16.93
C PRO A 113 0.48 3.41 16.34
N LEU A 114 1.49 2.73 16.88
CA LEU A 114 1.77 1.30 16.74
C LEU A 114 2.22 0.83 15.36
N VAL A 115 2.13 1.63 14.33
CA VAL A 115 2.56 1.30 12.97
C VAL A 115 3.50 2.35 12.43
N ASP A 116 4.41 1.94 11.56
CA ASP A 116 5.21 2.86 10.76
C ASP A 116 4.38 3.37 9.58
N THR A 117 4.77 4.51 9.05
CA THR A 117 4.02 5.18 7.99
C THR A 117 4.91 5.65 6.85
N SER A 118 4.31 5.85 5.70
CA SER A 118 4.91 6.52 4.53
C SER A 118 3.79 7.09 3.66
N ALA A 119 4.14 7.91 2.67
CA ALA A 119 3.14 8.49 1.77
C ALA A 119 3.65 8.62 0.33
N SER A 120 2.72 8.60 -0.65
CA SER A 120 2.99 8.91 -2.05
C SER A 120 2.70 10.37 -2.36
N LEU A 121 3.62 11.06 -3.06
CA LEU A 121 3.36 12.37 -3.64
C LEU A 121 2.52 12.21 -4.90
N VAL A 122 1.34 12.78 -4.88
CA VAL A 122 0.49 12.87 -6.07
C VAL A 122 0.99 13.96 -6.99
N LEU A 123 1.42 13.56 -8.17
CA LEU A 123 1.81 14.45 -9.27
C LEU A 123 0.64 14.65 -10.23
N ASN A 124 0.54 15.86 -10.77
CA ASN A 124 -0.41 16.18 -11.80
C ASN A 124 0.29 16.23 -13.15
N LEU A 125 -0.14 15.42 -14.13
CA LEU A 125 0.42 15.41 -15.48
C LEU A 125 0.38 16.78 -16.16
N ARG A 126 -0.55 17.64 -15.80
CA ARG A 126 -0.66 18.99 -16.38
C ARG A 126 0.52 19.88 -16.02
N ASP A 127 1.11 19.66 -14.85
CA ASP A 127 2.29 20.42 -14.43
C ASP A 127 3.54 19.96 -15.18
N LEU A 128 3.51 18.75 -15.73
CA LEU A 128 4.65 18.10 -16.37
C LEU A 128 4.49 17.99 -17.91
N ASP A 129 3.28 18.15 -18.45
CA ASP A 129 2.94 17.82 -19.84
C ASP A 129 3.84 18.51 -20.87
N ASN A 130 4.10 19.80 -20.73
CA ASN A 130 4.95 20.53 -21.67
C ASN A 130 6.38 19.99 -21.68
N HIS A 131 6.90 19.58 -20.52
CA HIS A 131 8.26 19.09 -20.33
C HIS A 131 8.40 17.63 -20.75
N LEU A 132 7.37 16.80 -20.48
CA LEU A 132 7.35 15.39 -20.91
C LEU A 132 7.36 15.24 -22.43
N LYS A 133 6.80 16.21 -23.17
CA LYS A 133 6.79 16.20 -24.63
C LYS A 133 8.14 16.55 -25.26
N SER A 134 8.95 17.33 -24.59
CA SER A 134 10.22 17.81 -25.11
C SER A 134 11.30 16.73 -25.18
N LEU A 135 11.26 15.72 -24.29
CA LEU A 135 12.27 14.66 -24.11
C LEU A 135 13.73 15.16 -23.93
N GLU A 136 13.99 16.45 -24.18
CA GLU A 136 15.33 17.08 -24.09
C GLU A 136 15.65 17.53 -22.67
N GLN A 137 14.62 17.75 -21.84
CA GLN A 137 14.75 18.26 -20.46
C GLN A 137 14.45 17.21 -19.39
N MET A 138 14.53 15.91 -19.74
CA MET A 138 14.14 14.83 -18.82
C MET A 138 14.96 14.82 -17.54
N GLU A 139 16.23 15.18 -17.59
CA GLU A 139 17.07 15.26 -16.40
C GLU A 139 16.60 16.38 -15.46
N GLU A 140 16.30 17.58 -15.97
CA GLU A 140 15.79 18.69 -15.18
C GLU A 140 14.42 18.36 -14.55
N VAL A 141 13.53 17.75 -15.33
CA VAL A 141 12.22 17.26 -14.85
C VAL A 141 12.42 16.23 -13.74
N GLY A 142 13.33 15.28 -13.94
CA GLY A 142 13.68 14.26 -12.95
C GLY A 142 14.21 14.85 -11.65
N GLN A 143 15.14 15.80 -11.73
CA GLN A 143 15.68 16.50 -10.56
C GLN A 143 14.58 17.31 -9.83
N THR A 144 13.72 17.97 -10.57
CA THR A 144 12.58 18.71 -10.00
C THR A 144 11.62 17.78 -9.25
N ILE A 145 11.26 16.63 -9.83
CA ILE A 145 10.39 15.64 -9.19
C ILE A 145 11.06 15.08 -7.94
N LYS A 146 12.34 14.75 -7.99
CA LYS A 146 13.12 14.29 -6.83
C LYS A 146 13.14 15.32 -5.71
N SER A 147 13.36 16.59 -6.05
CA SER A 147 13.33 17.68 -5.08
C SER A 147 11.94 17.84 -4.44
N LEU A 148 10.87 17.77 -5.23
CA LEU A 148 9.49 17.77 -4.72
C LEU A 148 9.24 16.61 -3.77
N GLN A 149 9.67 15.41 -4.15
CA GLN A 149 9.52 14.18 -3.35
C GLN A 149 10.21 14.33 -1.99
N GLU A 150 11.44 14.81 -1.96
CA GLU A 150 12.20 15.01 -0.72
C GLU A 150 11.62 16.12 0.15
N LYS A 151 11.28 17.28 -0.43
CA LYS A 151 10.67 18.42 0.29
C LYS A 151 9.34 18.03 0.93
N THR A 152 8.54 17.25 0.26
CA THR A 152 7.25 16.76 0.77
C THR A 152 7.37 15.51 1.63
N ARG A 153 8.57 14.98 1.85
CA ARG A 153 8.83 13.74 2.59
C ARG A 153 8.04 12.54 2.06
N ALA A 154 7.83 12.48 0.77
CA ALA A 154 7.13 11.36 0.14
C ALA A 154 8.08 10.18 -0.12
N LEU A 155 7.55 8.96 -0.04
CA LEU A 155 8.30 7.73 -0.30
C LEU A 155 8.31 7.35 -1.79
N ASP A 156 7.17 7.49 -2.46
CA ASP A 156 7.04 7.25 -3.89
C ASP A 156 6.19 8.34 -4.58
N LEU A 157 5.98 8.17 -5.87
CA LEU A 157 5.28 9.13 -6.73
C LEU A 157 4.02 8.49 -7.29
N ARG A 158 2.92 9.23 -7.31
CA ARG A 158 1.64 8.72 -7.78
C ARG A 158 0.98 9.62 -8.81
N LEU A 159 0.41 9.02 -9.84
CA LEU A 159 -0.40 9.66 -10.86
C LEU A 159 -1.82 9.09 -10.79
N LEU A 160 -2.78 9.95 -10.42
CA LEU A 160 -4.18 9.57 -10.29
C LEU A 160 -4.90 9.73 -11.62
N GLU A 161 -5.48 8.65 -12.14
CA GLU A 161 -6.25 8.67 -13.39
C GLU A 161 -5.63 9.63 -14.42
N PRO A 162 -4.34 9.47 -14.74
CA PRO A 162 -3.52 10.56 -15.31
C PRO A 162 -4.11 11.14 -16.58
N PHE A 163 -4.70 10.31 -17.43
CA PHE A 163 -5.21 10.73 -18.73
C PHE A 163 -6.65 11.23 -18.69
N VAL A 164 -7.51 10.61 -17.87
CA VAL A 164 -8.92 11.04 -17.68
C VAL A 164 -8.98 12.44 -17.11
N ARG A 165 -8.19 12.70 -16.07
CA ARG A 165 -8.16 14.00 -15.39
C ARG A 165 -7.61 15.10 -16.26
N TYR A 166 -6.63 14.79 -17.08
CA TYR A 166 -6.10 15.75 -18.03
C TYR A 166 -7.20 16.27 -18.98
N ARG A 167 -8.06 15.38 -19.51
CA ARG A 167 -9.15 15.72 -20.43
C ARG A 167 -10.32 16.43 -19.75
N GLN A 168 -10.61 16.14 -18.51
CA GLN A 168 -11.70 16.77 -17.75
C GLN A 168 -11.35 18.16 -17.22
N ALA A 169 -10.15 18.60 -17.44
CA ALA A 169 -9.71 19.87 -16.98
C ALA A 169 -10.34 21.04 -17.75
N PHE A 170 -10.58 22.14 -17.05
CA PHE A 170 -11.27 23.33 -17.57
C PHE A 170 -10.63 23.94 -18.82
N TYR A 171 -9.35 23.64 -19.10
CA TYR A 171 -8.61 24.12 -20.27
C TYR A 171 -8.32 22.97 -21.26
N SER A 172 -9.33 22.18 -21.58
CA SER A 172 -9.24 20.95 -22.39
C SER A 172 -8.95 21.15 -23.91
N HIS A 173 -8.60 22.36 -24.34
CA HIS A 173 -8.22 22.61 -25.73
C HIS A 173 -6.84 22.06 -26.11
N ARG A 174 -6.08 21.53 -25.16
CA ARG A 174 -4.83 20.83 -25.45
C ARG A 174 -5.10 19.33 -25.59
N THR A 175 -4.70 18.77 -26.72
CA THR A 175 -4.68 17.32 -26.92
C THR A 175 -3.47 16.73 -26.23
N LEU A 176 -3.69 15.76 -25.32
CA LEU A 176 -2.64 14.97 -24.72
C LEU A 176 -2.19 13.90 -25.71
N ASP A 177 -0.93 13.91 -26.07
CA ASP A 177 -0.30 12.76 -26.73
C ASP A 177 0.05 11.71 -25.67
N THR A 178 -0.86 10.76 -25.48
CA THR A 178 -0.78 9.76 -24.43
C THR A 178 0.44 8.85 -24.60
N ALA A 179 0.76 8.46 -25.84
CA ALA A 179 1.91 7.59 -26.11
C ALA A 179 3.23 8.31 -25.75
N ARG A 180 3.38 9.55 -26.17
CA ARG A 180 4.57 10.35 -25.87
C ARG A 180 4.70 10.68 -24.38
N THR A 181 3.58 10.89 -23.70
CA THR A 181 3.57 11.09 -22.25
C THR A 181 4.04 9.84 -21.51
N LEU A 182 3.59 8.65 -21.92
CA LEU A 182 4.07 7.38 -21.36
C LEU A 182 5.56 7.15 -21.65
N GLU A 183 6.03 7.50 -22.84
CA GLU A 183 7.46 7.46 -23.16
C GLU A 183 8.26 8.36 -22.22
N GLY A 184 7.83 9.60 -22.01
CA GLY A 184 8.46 10.53 -21.08
C GLY A 184 8.48 10.01 -19.63
N LEU A 185 7.37 9.47 -19.14
CA LEU A 185 7.30 8.86 -17.82
C LEU A 185 8.22 7.63 -17.70
N THR A 186 8.30 6.82 -18.76
CA THR A 186 9.19 5.66 -18.80
C THR A 186 10.67 6.10 -18.73
N ARG A 187 11.06 7.12 -19.47
CA ARG A 187 12.41 7.70 -19.38
C ARG A 187 12.71 8.25 -18.00
N LEU A 188 11.79 9.00 -17.40
CA LEU A 188 11.95 9.46 -16.02
C LEU A 188 12.14 8.29 -15.03
N ALA A 189 11.38 7.22 -15.20
CA ALA A 189 11.52 6.04 -14.35
C ALA A 189 12.89 5.38 -14.50
N LEU A 190 13.36 5.19 -15.72
CA LEU A 190 14.61 4.47 -16.01
C LEU A 190 15.85 5.35 -15.82
N ASP A 191 15.89 6.52 -16.46
CA ASP A 191 17.09 7.37 -16.51
C ASP A 191 17.30 8.14 -15.19
N CYS A 192 16.19 8.52 -14.53
CA CYS A 192 16.24 9.25 -13.26
C CYS A 192 16.00 8.35 -12.04
N ASN A 193 15.81 7.04 -12.21
CA ASN A 193 15.50 6.09 -11.12
C ASN A 193 14.31 6.55 -10.26
N LEU A 194 13.24 6.98 -10.91
CA LEU A 194 11.98 7.36 -10.26
C LEU A 194 11.01 6.18 -10.28
N ARG A 195 10.27 6.00 -9.19
CA ARG A 195 9.22 4.97 -9.10
C ARG A 195 7.86 5.64 -9.22
N PHE A 196 7.09 5.24 -10.23
CA PHE A 196 5.75 5.77 -10.44
C PHE A 196 4.70 4.71 -10.15
N THR A 197 3.72 5.11 -9.35
CA THR A 197 2.46 4.39 -9.16
C THR A 197 1.41 5.05 -10.06
N LEU A 198 0.85 4.28 -10.99
CA LEU A 198 -0.23 4.73 -11.89
C LEU A 198 -1.55 4.13 -11.44
N GLU A 199 -2.58 4.94 -11.26
CA GLU A 199 -3.91 4.40 -11.02
C GLU A 199 -4.42 3.70 -12.29
N ALA A 200 -4.75 2.42 -12.17
CA ALA A 200 -5.17 1.60 -13.29
C ALA A 200 -6.52 2.07 -13.85
N GLY A 201 -6.57 2.24 -15.15
CA GLY A 201 -7.76 2.62 -15.91
C GLY A 201 -7.64 2.17 -17.36
N PRO A 202 -8.69 2.33 -18.19
CA PRO A 202 -8.67 1.87 -19.59
C PRO A 202 -7.45 2.33 -20.34
N GLU A 203 -7.15 3.63 -20.27
CA GLU A 203 -6.05 4.22 -21.03
C GLU A 203 -4.68 3.76 -20.57
N VAL A 204 -4.52 3.44 -19.28
CA VAL A 204 -3.28 2.90 -18.75
C VAL A 204 -3.10 1.44 -19.16
N LEU A 205 -4.19 0.66 -19.23
CA LEU A 205 -4.13 -0.78 -19.51
C LEU A 205 -4.07 -1.09 -21.00
N GLU A 206 -4.76 -0.31 -21.84
CA GLU A 206 -4.87 -0.55 -23.29
C GLU A 206 -3.68 0.02 -24.08
N LEU A 207 -2.93 0.98 -23.51
CA LEU A 207 -1.78 1.56 -24.18
C LEU A 207 -0.55 0.65 -24.12
N PRO A 208 0.30 0.65 -25.17
CA PRO A 208 1.58 -0.05 -25.12
C PRO A 208 2.52 0.64 -24.13
N PHE A 209 2.87 -0.04 -23.06
CA PHE A 209 3.92 0.42 -22.14
C PHE A 209 5.28 0.06 -22.72
N PRO A 210 6.19 1.02 -22.89
CA PRO A 210 7.55 0.74 -23.34
C PRO A 210 8.32 -0.18 -22.36
N GLU A 211 8.11 -0.01 -21.06
CA GLU A 211 8.75 -0.81 -20.00
C GLU A 211 7.79 -0.98 -18.80
N PRO A 212 6.90 -1.97 -18.81
CA PRO A 212 5.90 -2.18 -17.75
C PRO A 212 6.49 -2.35 -16.35
N ARG A 213 7.70 -2.94 -16.25
CA ARG A 213 8.39 -3.17 -14.97
C ARG A 213 8.77 -1.91 -14.22
N ALA A 214 8.82 -0.77 -14.91
CA ALA A 214 9.13 0.52 -14.32
C ALA A 214 7.96 1.10 -13.48
N PHE A 215 6.77 0.47 -13.55
CA PHE A 215 5.56 1.00 -12.97
C PHE A 215 4.90 0.06 -11.96
N HIS A 216 4.24 0.67 -10.99
CA HIS A 216 3.27 0.02 -10.12
C HIS A 216 1.86 0.46 -10.52
N LEU A 217 0.95 -0.50 -10.75
CA LEU A 217 -0.44 -0.25 -11.14
C LEU A 217 -1.35 -0.34 -9.92
N ALA A 218 -1.84 0.79 -9.45
CA ALA A 218 -2.70 0.82 -8.28
C ALA A 218 -4.16 0.55 -8.61
N ALA A 219 -4.88 -0.08 -7.67
CA ALA A 219 -6.30 -0.37 -7.76
C ALA A 219 -6.71 -1.19 -9.00
N LEU A 220 -5.88 -2.15 -9.38
CA LEU A 220 -6.08 -2.95 -10.59
C LEU A 220 -7.38 -3.75 -10.56
N GLY A 221 -7.82 -4.19 -9.39
CA GLY A 221 -9.10 -4.89 -9.21
C GLY A 221 -10.32 -4.03 -9.55
N ARG A 222 -10.23 -2.71 -9.34
CA ARG A 222 -11.27 -1.75 -9.73
C ARG A 222 -11.35 -1.63 -11.26
N ALA A 223 -10.22 -1.54 -11.95
CA ALA A 223 -10.18 -1.51 -13.40
C ALA A 223 -10.77 -2.79 -14.02
N ALA A 224 -10.50 -3.95 -13.42
CA ALA A 224 -11.03 -5.24 -13.84
C ALA A 224 -12.57 -5.38 -13.68
N ALA A 225 -13.26 -4.43 -13.08
CA ALA A 225 -14.72 -4.38 -13.04
C ALA A 225 -15.34 -4.14 -14.44
N ASP A 226 -14.58 -3.56 -15.37
CA ASP A 226 -14.86 -3.61 -16.79
C ASP A 226 -14.29 -4.92 -17.36
N ASP A 227 -15.17 -5.84 -17.78
CA ASP A 227 -14.75 -7.15 -18.29
C ASP A 227 -13.76 -7.08 -19.46
N ARG A 228 -13.76 -5.97 -20.22
CA ARG A 228 -12.83 -5.74 -21.35
C ARG A 228 -11.40 -5.53 -20.87
N LEU A 229 -11.23 -5.07 -19.63
CA LEU A 229 -9.92 -4.72 -19.06
C LEU A 229 -9.26 -5.87 -18.31
N LEU A 230 -9.93 -7.02 -18.14
CA LEU A 230 -9.36 -8.16 -17.43
C LEU A 230 -8.11 -8.71 -18.14
N GLU A 231 -8.22 -8.98 -19.44
CA GLU A 231 -7.09 -9.49 -20.24
C GLU A 231 -5.95 -8.47 -20.35
N PRO A 232 -6.21 -7.17 -20.64
CA PRO A 232 -5.17 -6.13 -20.54
C PRO A 232 -4.49 -6.06 -19.18
N ALA A 233 -5.25 -6.17 -18.07
CA ALA A 233 -4.70 -6.16 -16.72
C ALA A 233 -3.76 -7.36 -16.45
N LEU A 234 -4.18 -8.56 -16.88
CA LEU A 234 -3.34 -9.76 -16.77
C LEU A 234 -2.06 -9.62 -17.60
N ALA A 235 -2.17 -9.12 -18.84
CA ALA A 235 -1.02 -8.91 -19.71
C ALA A 235 0.02 -7.97 -19.06
N ARG A 236 -0.40 -6.85 -18.44
CA ARG A 236 0.54 -5.94 -17.74
C ARG A 236 1.29 -6.61 -16.61
N LEU A 237 0.60 -7.47 -15.84
CA LEU A 237 1.25 -8.24 -14.77
C LEU A 237 2.24 -9.28 -15.33
N GLU A 238 1.91 -9.94 -16.42
CA GLU A 238 2.79 -10.91 -17.10
C GLU A 238 4.02 -10.25 -17.73
N GLU A 239 3.87 -9.03 -18.26
CA GLU A 239 4.94 -8.19 -18.77
C GLU A 239 5.86 -7.66 -17.65
N GLY A 240 5.47 -7.83 -16.39
CA GLY A 240 6.32 -7.56 -15.22
C GLY A 240 5.97 -6.28 -14.45
N ALA A 241 4.91 -5.55 -14.81
CA ALA A 241 4.39 -4.51 -13.94
C ALA A 241 3.98 -5.11 -12.59
N THR A 242 4.26 -4.40 -11.50
CA THR A 242 3.67 -4.75 -10.20
C THR A 242 2.32 -4.07 -10.06
N ALA A 243 1.41 -4.67 -9.29
CA ALA A 243 0.14 -4.02 -9.00
C ALA A 243 -0.35 -4.28 -7.57
N ASP A 244 -1.22 -3.40 -7.08
CA ASP A 244 -2.08 -3.70 -5.94
C ASP A 244 -3.53 -3.90 -6.39
N LEU A 245 -4.20 -4.82 -5.71
CA LEU A 245 -5.58 -5.16 -6.04
C LEU A 245 -6.53 -3.99 -5.75
N GLY A 246 -6.22 -3.17 -4.75
CA GLY A 246 -7.03 -2.00 -4.38
C GLY A 246 -8.44 -2.37 -4.01
N PHE A 247 -8.59 -3.38 -3.17
CA PHE A 247 -9.88 -3.92 -2.78
C PHE A 247 -10.68 -2.89 -1.97
N GLU A 248 -11.89 -2.60 -2.42
CA GLU A 248 -12.88 -1.87 -1.65
C GLU A 248 -13.95 -2.87 -1.17
N PRO A 249 -14.10 -3.08 0.15
CA PRO A 249 -15.04 -4.08 0.65
C PRO A 249 -16.48 -3.73 0.29
N PRO A 250 -17.33 -4.73 0.04
CA PRO A 250 -18.74 -4.49 -0.18
C PRO A 250 -19.38 -3.99 1.11
N GLY A 251 -19.92 -2.79 1.07
CA GLY A 251 -20.63 -2.19 2.21
C GLY A 251 -20.00 -0.88 2.66
N ALA A 252 -20.14 0.16 1.84
CA ALA A 252 -20.03 1.52 2.34
C ALA A 252 -20.87 1.69 3.61
N PRO A 253 -20.46 2.55 4.57
CA PRO A 253 -21.23 2.79 5.78
C PRO A 253 -22.71 2.99 5.45
N ALA A 254 -23.59 2.37 6.20
CA ALA A 254 -25.04 2.39 5.95
C ALA A 254 -25.63 3.82 5.84
N ALA A 255 -24.95 4.83 6.40
CA ALA A 255 -25.28 6.24 6.26
C ALA A 255 -25.11 6.79 4.82
N MET A 256 -24.39 6.08 3.95
CA MET A 256 -24.14 6.45 2.55
C MET A 256 -24.78 5.47 1.56
N ALA A 257 -25.48 4.45 2.04
CA ALA A 257 -26.17 3.48 1.20
C ALA A 257 -27.25 4.21 0.38
N GLY A 258 -27.09 4.24 -0.94
CA GLY A 258 -28.12 4.68 -1.87
C GLY A 258 -27.80 5.88 -2.75
N LYS A 259 -26.73 6.63 -2.53
CA LYS A 259 -26.31 7.71 -3.47
C LYS A 259 -24.79 7.73 -3.66
N PRO A 260 -24.30 7.74 -4.91
CA PRO A 260 -22.87 7.93 -5.16
C PRO A 260 -22.48 9.33 -4.66
N VAL A 261 -21.67 9.38 -3.62
CA VAL A 261 -21.08 10.63 -3.13
C VAL A 261 -19.72 10.78 -3.80
N LYS A 262 -19.62 11.72 -4.74
CA LYS A 262 -18.33 12.16 -5.27
C LYS A 262 -17.85 13.32 -4.42
N VAL A 263 -16.74 13.14 -3.74
CA VAL A 263 -16.05 14.22 -3.05
C VAL A 263 -14.92 14.69 -3.98
N ASP A 264 -15.04 15.90 -4.49
CA ASP A 264 -13.97 16.54 -5.24
C ASP A 264 -13.05 17.27 -4.26
N LEU A 265 -11.85 16.77 -4.10
CA LEU A 265 -10.81 17.35 -3.26
C LEU A 265 -9.94 18.31 -4.07
N GLY A 266 -10.55 19.39 -4.57
CA GLY A 266 -9.84 20.42 -5.32
C GLY A 266 -9.30 19.96 -6.67
N GLY A 267 -10.04 19.11 -7.39
CA GLY A 267 -9.66 18.56 -8.67
C GLY A 267 -8.59 17.45 -8.61
N TYR A 268 -8.18 17.05 -7.41
CA TYR A 268 -7.14 16.03 -7.24
C TYR A 268 -7.70 14.62 -7.03
N TYR A 269 -8.89 14.44 -6.46
CA TYR A 269 -9.45 13.11 -6.21
C TYR A 269 -10.97 13.08 -6.05
N PRO A 270 -11.72 12.50 -7.00
CA PRO A 270 -13.09 12.09 -6.74
C PRO A 270 -13.06 10.76 -5.96
N MET A 271 -13.41 10.80 -4.69
CA MET A 271 -13.68 9.58 -3.93
C MET A 271 -15.05 9.03 -4.34
N ASN A 272 -15.08 7.81 -4.85
CA ASN A 272 -16.33 7.07 -4.97
C ASN A 272 -16.55 6.29 -3.67
N LEU A 273 -17.46 6.77 -2.84
CA LEU A 273 -17.77 6.17 -1.55
C LEU A 273 -18.76 4.98 -1.65
N ASN A 274 -19.25 4.72 -2.86
CA ASN A 274 -20.09 3.55 -3.15
C ASN A 274 -19.39 2.69 -4.20
N PRO A 275 -18.53 1.74 -3.80
CA PRO A 275 -18.00 0.75 -4.74
C PRO A 275 -19.17 -0.02 -5.33
N GLY A 276 -19.18 -0.14 -6.65
CA GLY A 276 -20.19 -0.95 -7.33
C GLY A 276 -20.14 -2.39 -6.85
N SER A 277 -21.27 -3.07 -6.80
CA SER A 277 -21.36 -4.48 -6.38
C SER A 277 -20.51 -5.45 -7.24
N ARG A 278 -20.04 -4.98 -8.40
CA ARG A 278 -19.20 -5.75 -9.34
C ARG A 278 -17.71 -5.73 -9.01
N GLU A 279 -17.22 -4.65 -8.39
CA GLU A 279 -15.79 -4.46 -8.12
C GLU A 279 -15.17 -5.57 -7.26
N PRO A 280 -15.79 -6.02 -6.14
CA PRO A 280 -15.23 -7.10 -5.34
C PRO A 280 -15.11 -8.44 -6.08
N LEU A 281 -16.08 -8.77 -6.94
CA LEU A 281 -16.04 -10.00 -7.73
C LEU A 281 -15.03 -9.93 -8.86
N ALA A 282 -14.88 -8.76 -9.49
CA ALA A 282 -13.89 -8.53 -10.53
C ALA A 282 -12.47 -8.60 -9.96
N ALA A 283 -12.22 -7.97 -8.83
CA ALA A 283 -10.96 -8.05 -8.11
C ALA A 283 -10.63 -9.51 -7.71
N LEU A 284 -11.61 -10.25 -7.22
CA LEU A 284 -11.48 -11.68 -6.91
C LEU A 284 -11.15 -12.51 -8.17
N ARG A 285 -11.82 -12.24 -9.28
CA ARG A 285 -11.58 -12.91 -10.57
C ARG A 285 -10.15 -12.66 -11.06
N LEU A 286 -9.70 -11.41 -11.03
CA LEU A 286 -8.32 -11.03 -11.39
C LEU A 286 -7.30 -11.76 -10.49
N ALA A 287 -7.47 -11.72 -9.17
CA ALA A 287 -6.57 -12.36 -8.23
C ALA A 287 -6.48 -13.87 -8.42
N LEU A 288 -7.61 -14.52 -8.73
CA LEU A 288 -7.65 -15.96 -8.96
C LEU A 288 -7.12 -16.36 -10.34
N ALA A 289 -7.26 -15.50 -11.35
CA ALA A 289 -6.75 -15.75 -12.70
C ALA A 289 -5.23 -15.57 -12.77
N TYR A 290 -4.69 -14.56 -12.11
CA TYR A 290 -3.26 -14.31 -12.12
C TYR A 290 -2.50 -15.25 -11.19
N GLN A 291 -1.47 -15.94 -11.72
CA GLN A 291 -0.67 -16.90 -10.96
C GLN A 291 0.78 -16.45 -10.69
N GLY A 292 1.14 -15.27 -11.16
CA GLY A 292 2.49 -14.73 -11.00
C GLY A 292 2.70 -13.97 -9.68
N PRO A 293 3.92 -13.47 -9.44
CA PRO A 293 4.31 -12.86 -8.19
C PRO A 293 4.06 -11.35 -8.10
N ASN A 294 3.49 -10.70 -9.11
CA ASN A 294 3.48 -9.24 -9.24
C ASN A 294 2.21 -8.56 -8.70
N LEU A 295 1.27 -9.30 -8.09
CA LEU A 295 0.02 -8.77 -7.56
C LEU A 295 0.05 -8.75 -6.03
N ALA A 296 0.05 -7.54 -5.46
CA ALA A 296 -0.09 -7.30 -4.03
C ALA A 296 -1.56 -7.08 -3.63
N PHE A 297 -1.85 -7.21 -2.35
CA PHE A 297 -3.14 -6.86 -1.79
C PHE A 297 -3.00 -5.68 -0.85
N SER A 298 -3.87 -4.68 -1.06
CA SER A 298 -4.01 -3.51 -0.22
C SER A 298 -5.42 -3.46 0.37
N LEU A 299 -5.55 -2.84 1.54
CA LEU A 299 -6.84 -2.78 2.24
C LEU A 299 -7.86 -1.83 1.59
N GLY A 300 -7.42 -0.93 0.73
CA GLY A 300 -8.29 -0.14 -0.15
C GLY A 300 -8.99 1.05 0.46
N GLY A 301 -8.79 1.34 1.75
CA GLY A 301 -9.31 2.56 2.36
C GLY A 301 -9.98 2.37 3.71
N PRO A 302 -10.36 3.48 4.36
CA PRO A 302 -10.90 3.47 5.70
C PRO A 302 -12.32 2.93 5.71
N VAL A 303 -12.44 1.71 6.13
CA VAL A 303 -13.72 1.07 6.45
C VAL A 303 -13.86 1.04 7.96
N ARG A 304 -15.06 0.84 8.47
CA ARG A 304 -15.31 0.72 9.92
C ARG A 304 -14.37 -0.26 10.62
N ASP A 305 -14.04 -1.35 9.94
CA ASP A 305 -13.05 -2.33 10.35
C ASP A 305 -12.39 -2.88 9.08
N PRO A 306 -11.33 -2.19 8.59
CA PRO A 306 -10.65 -2.57 7.36
C PRO A 306 -10.14 -4.01 7.42
N VAL A 307 -9.89 -4.50 8.62
CA VAL A 307 -9.33 -5.82 8.85
C VAL A 307 -10.38 -6.91 8.80
N ALA A 308 -11.54 -6.72 9.43
CA ALA A 308 -12.61 -7.72 9.42
C ALA A 308 -13.15 -7.93 8.01
N ASP A 309 -13.35 -6.85 7.26
CA ASP A 309 -13.84 -6.92 5.88
C ASP A 309 -12.79 -7.52 4.95
N PHE A 310 -11.52 -7.20 5.15
CA PHE A 310 -10.42 -7.78 4.40
C PHE A 310 -10.25 -9.28 4.66
N SER A 311 -10.38 -9.70 5.90
CA SER A 311 -10.34 -11.12 6.29
C SER A 311 -11.47 -11.91 5.63
N ARG A 312 -12.67 -11.31 5.51
CA ARG A 312 -13.80 -11.93 4.79
C ARG A 312 -13.47 -12.11 3.30
N TYR A 313 -12.88 -11.11 2.66
CA TYR A 313 -12.46 -11.20 1.26
C TYR A 313 -11.40 -12.30 1.07
N PHE A 314 -10.44 -12.40 1.97
CA PHE A 314 -9.48 -13.50 1.93
C PHE A 314 -10.15 -14.87 2.05
N SER A 315 -11.24 -15.01 2.80
CA SER A 315 -11.95 -16.28 2.87
C SER A 315 -12.40 -16.77 1.48
N TRP A 316 -12.72 -15.87 0.56
CA TRP A 316 -13.07 -16.21 -0.82
C TRP A 316 -11.87 -16.63 -1.66
N LEU A 317 -10.68 -16.17 -1.32
CA LEU A 317 -9.45 -16.57 -2.00
C LEU A 317 -9.00 -17.98 -1.63
N TRP A 318 -9.08 -18.38 -0.37
CA TRP A 318 -8.60 -19.68 0.09
C TRP A 318 -9.68 -20.76 0.30
N ASP A 319 -10.98 -20.43 0.23
CA ASP A 319 -12.06 -21.42 0.31
C ASP A 319 -13.12 -21.14 -0.77
N ARG A 320 -13.15 -21.99 -1.77
CA ARG A 320 -14.14 -21.92 -2.87
C ARG A 320 -15.59 -21.95 -2.36
N LYS A 321 -15.85 -22.66 -1.25
CA LYS A 321 -17.19 -22.78 -0.67
C LYS A 321 -17.66 -21.51 0.04
N ALA A 322 -16.71 -20.63 0.41
CA ALA A 322 -17.02 -19.34 1.01
C ALA A 322 -17.43 -18.28 -0.03
N ARG A 323 -17.17 -18.52 -1.32
CA ARG A 323 -17.43 -17.55 -2.40
C ARG A 323 -18.92 -17.26 -2.56
N PRO A 324 -19.28 -16.00 -2.88
CA PRO A 324 -20.69 -15.65 -3.08
C PRO A 324 -21.29 -16.42 -4.26
N PRO A 325 -22.60 -16.80 -4.20
CA PRO A 325 -23.25 -17.60 -5.24
C PRO A 325 -23.17 -17.00 -6.65
N ALA A 326 -23.25 -15.67 -6.75
CA ALA A 326 -23.14 -14.95 -8.03
C ALA A 326 -21.78 -15.12 -8.74
N GLY A 327 -20.75 -15.55 -8.02
CA GLY A 327 -19.40 -15.78 -8.55
C GLY A 327 -19.04 -17.25 -8.78
N GLN A 328 -19.81 -18.21 -8.26
CA GLN A 328 -19.40 -19.62 -8.20
C GLN A 328 -19.19 -20.28 -9.57
N GLY A 329 -19.90 -19.85 -10.62
CA GLY A 329 -19.76 -20.40 -11.98
C GLY A 329 -18.75 -19.66 -12.87
N GLN A 330 -18.27 -18.49 -12.46
CA GLN A 330 -17.43 -17.61 -13.29
C GLN A 330 -16.01 -17.43 -12.76
N LEU A 331 -15.74 -17.86 -11.53
CA LEU A 331 -14.46 -17.67 -10.88
C LEU A 331 -13.53 -18.87 -11.12
N PRO A 332 -12.24 -18.63 -11.38
CA PRO A 332 -11.24 -19.70 -11.48
C PRO A 332 -11.26 -20.63 -10.24
N PRO A 333 -10.99 -21.93 -10.41
CA PRO A 333 -11.05 -22.90 -9.32
C PRO A 333 -9.89 -22.79 -8.32
N ARG A 334 -8.91 -21.94 -8.57
CA ARG A 334 -7.73 -21.73 -7.72
C ARG A 334 -8.13 -21.35 -6.29
N GLU A 335 -7.38 -21.81 -5.33
CA GLU A 335 -7.41 -21.39 -3.94
C GLU A 335 -6.01 -20.93 -3.54
N PHE A 336 -5.93 -19.85 -2.78
CA PHE A 336 -4.67 -19.32 -2.29
C PHE A 336 -4.14 -20.17 -1.12
N SER A 337 -2.83 -20.24 -1.02
CA SER A 337 -2.09 -20.78 0.13
C SER A 337 -1.75 -19.67 1.13
N LEU A 338 -1.21 -20.05 2.30
CA LEU A 338 -0.61 -19.09 3.22
C LEU A 338 0.62 -18.41 2.61
N TRP A 339 1.36 -19.12 1.76
CA TRP A 339 2.45 -18.53 0.99
C TRP A 339 1.97 -17.37 0.11
N ASP A 340 0.91 -17.57 -0.69
CA ASP A 340 0.34 -16.51 -1.53
C ASP A 340 -0.10 -15.30 -0.70
N TRP A 341 -0.73 -15.55 0.45
CA TRP A 341 -1.17 -14.49 1.36
C TRP A 341 0.01 -13.68 1.92
N VAL A 342 1.04 -14.37 2.44
CA VAL A 342 2.23 -13.70 2.97
C VAL A 342 2.96 -12.92 1.88
N TRP A 343 3.10 -13.52 0.68
CA TRP A 343 3.69 -12.85 -0.46
C TRP A 343 2.96 -11.55 -0.80
N ALA A 344 1.65 -11.62 -0.97
CA ALA A 344 0.83 -10.50 -1.46
C ALA A 344 0.60 -9.38 -0.44
N THR A 345 0.72 -9.67 0.88
CA THR A 345 0.41 -8.68 1.93
C THR A 345 1.64 -8.25 2.75
N ARG A 346 2.82 -8.83 2.52
CA ARG A 346 4.04 -8.57 3.29
C ARG A 346 5.26 -8.42 2.39
N THR A 347 5.64 -9.50 1.71
CA THR A 347 6.89 -9.54 0.93
C THR A 347 6.84 -8.63 -0.28
N LEU A 348 5.82 -8.74 -1.11
CA LEU A 348 5.70 -7.90 -2.31
C LEU A 348 5.45 -6.41 -1.97
N PRO A 349 4.57 -6.06 -1.01
CA PRO A 349 4.44 -4.67 -0.57
C PRO A 349 5.76 -4.04 -0.11
N ALA A 350 6.58 -4.75 0.66
CA ALA A 350 7.90 -4.27 1.06
C ALA A 350 8.79 -3.95 -0.15
N LYS A 351 8.80 -4.85 -1.16
CA LYS A 351 9.56 -4.66 -2.40
C LYS A 351 9.06 -3.46 -3.20
N ILE A 352 7.73 -3.28 -3.32
CA ILE A 352 7.12 -2.16 -4.03
C ILE A 352 7.52 -0.83 -3.39
N LEU A 353 7.48 -0.73 -2.06
CA LEU A 353 7.87 0.48 -1.34
C LEU A 353 9.38 0.66 -1.18
N GLY A 354 10.20 -0.36 -1.55
CA GLY A 354 11.65 -0.33 -1.38
C GLY A 354 12.11 -0.44 0.08
N LEU A 355 11.29 -1.07 0.94
CA LEU A 355 11.60 -1.33 2.34
C LEU A 355 12.46 -2.60 2.46
N ALA A 356 13.77 -2.46 2.28
CA ALA A 356 14.69 -3.60 2.14
C ALA A 356 14.84 -4.46 3.40
N ASP A 357 14.55 -3.91 4.58
CA ASP A 357 14.68 -4.60 5.87
C ASP A 357 13.34 -5.15 6.41
N ARG A 358 12.29 -5.20 5.56
CA ARG A 358 10.94 -5.62 5.92
C ARG A 358 10.34 -6.63 4.95
N GLY A 359 9.17 -7.17 5.31
CA GLY A 359 8.47 -8.17 4.51
C GLY A 359 9.16 -9.52 4.45
N HIS A 360 10.14 -9.74 5.31
CA HIS A 360 10.87 -11.00 5.51
C HIS A 360 11.43 -11.11 6.93
N LEU A 361 11.84 -12.32 7.32
CA LEU A 361 12.38 -12.67 8.64
C LEU A 361 13.86 -13.06 8.61
N ARG A 362 14.63 -12.57 7.62
CA ARG A 362 16.06 -12.84 7.51
C ARG A 362 16.84 -12.18 8.64
N VAL A 363 17.99 -12.76 8.98
CA VAL A 363 18.96 -12.10 9.87
C VAL A 363 19.29 -10.69 9.32
N GLY A 364 19.23 -9.70 10.22
CA GLY A 364 19.38 -8.28 9.90
C GLY A 364 18.07 -7.56 9.56
N ALA A 365 16.97 -8.27 9.32
CA ALA A 365 15.67 -7.67 9.14
C ALA A 365 15.18 -6.97 10.41
N ARG A 366 14.32 -5.97 10.24
CA ARG A 366 13.60 -5.36 11.34
C ARG A 366 12.72 -6.42 12.01
N ALA A 367 12.71 -6.42 13.34
CA ALA A 367 11.96 -7.38 14.11
C ALA A 367 10.47 -7.04 14.16
N ASP A 368 9.83 -7.11 12.98
CA ASP A 368 8.40 -6.95 12.75
C ASP A 368 7.83 -8.35 12.45
N VAL A 369 7.25 -9.00 13.47
CA VAL A 369 6.79 -10.39 13.40
C VAL A 369 5.35 -10.49 13.88
N ALA A 370 4.49 -11.16 13.10
CA ALA A 370 3.11 -11.46 13.47
C ALA A 370 2.92 -12.97 13.63
N ILE A 371 2.26 -13.37 14.70
CA ILE A 371 1.96 -14.78 15.04
C ILE A 371 0.44 -14.95 15.04
N PHE A 372 -0.06 -15.91 14.27
CA PHE A 372 -1.47 -16.20 14.13
C PHE A 372 -1.80 -17.60 14.65
N ASP A 373 -2.92 -17.69 15.38
CA ASP A 373 -3.46 -18.96 15.83
C ASP A 373 -4.45 -19.47 14.77
N LEU A 374 -3.96 -20.35 13.88
CA LEU A 374 -4.75 -20.91 12.79
C LEU A 374 -4.98 -22.40 13.03
N PRO A 375 -6.23 -22.88 12.93
CA PRO A 375 -6.54 -24.29 13.03
C PRO A 375 -6.08 -25.03 11.76
N MET A 376 -4.77 -25.33 11.67
CA MET A 376 -4.15 -25.91 10.46
C MET A 376 -4.73 -27.28 10.10
N ASP A 377 -5.23 -28.02 11.08
CA ASP A 377 -5.87 -29.33 10.90
C ASP A 377 -7.37 -29.23 10.55
N ALA A 378 -7.94 -28.01 10.56
CA ALA A 378 -9.32 -27.75 10.21
C ALA A 378 -9.47 -27.24 8.77
N PRO A 379 -10.69 -27.32 8.19
CA PRO A 379 -10.96 -26.71 6.89
C PRO A 379 -10.63 -25.22 6.89
N ARG A 380 -10.08 -24.73 5.77
CA ARG A 380 -9.60 -23.34 5.60
C ARG A 380 -10.65 -22.25 5.95
N ARG A 381 -11.95 -22.57 5.89
CA ARG A 381 -13.02 -21.68 6.37
C ARG A 381 -12.86 -21.28 7.84
N GLY A 382 -12.19 -22.12 8.65
CA GLY A 382 -11.86 -21.80 10.03
C GLY A 382 -10.77 -20.74 10.20
N TRP A 383 -9.97 -20.51 9.16
CA TRP A 383 -8.87 -19.53 9.21
C TRP A 383 -9.33 -18.08 9.27
N LEU A 384 -10.56 -17.78 8.80
CA LEU A 384 -11.09 -16.42 8.80
C LEU A 384 -10.99 -15.77 10.19
N LYS A 385 -11.41 -16.47 11.23
CA LYS A 385 -11.36 -15.97 12.61
C LYS A 385 -9.91 -15.76 13.08
N GLY A 386 -9.02 -16.71 12.79
CA GLY A 386 -7.63 -16.64 13.20
C GLY A 386 -6.83 -15.56 12.47
N LEU A 387 -7.16 -15.26 11.20
CA LEU A 387 -6.47 -14.24 10.43
C LEU A 387 -7.04 -12.83 10.62
N SER A 388 -8.23 -12.69 11.21
CA SER A 388 -8.80 -11.38 11.51
C SER A 388 -8.10 -10.66 12.67
N ARG A 389 -7.46 -11.42 13.58
CA ARG A 389 -6.68 -10.86 14.69
C ARG A 389 -5.43 -11.73 14.91
N CYS A 390 -4.27 -11.10 15.00
CA CYS A 390 -3.05 -11.83 15.36
C CYS A 390 -3.04 -12.18 16.85
N HIS A 391 -2.50 -13.34 17.18
CA HIS A 391 -2.29 -13.76 18.56
C HIS A 391 -1.21 -12.91 19.23
N THR A 392 -0.10 -12.69 18.53
CA THR A 392 1.02 -11.87 18.99
C THR A 392 1.56 -11.02 17.86
N LEU A 393 1.78 -9.74 18.13
CA LEU A 393 2.51 -8.85 17.25
C LEU A 393 3.76 -8.31 17.95
N ILE A 394 4.88 -8.47 17.29
CA ILE A 394 6.14 -7.85 17.65
C ILE A 394 6.43 -6.79 16.59
N LYS A 395 6.64 -5.54 17.02
CA LYS A 395 7.04 -4.43 16.15
C LYS A 395 8.33 -3.82 16.64
N ALA A 396 9.33 -3.78 15.77
CA ALA A 396 10.66 -3.29 16.11
C ALA A 396 11.21 -3.94 17.42
N GLY A 397 10.95 -5.23 17.61
CA GLY A 397 11.38 -5.98 18.78
C GLY A 397 10.58 -5.73 20.07
N VAL A 398 9.50 -4.95 20.02
CA VAL A 398 8.58 -4.72 21.14
C VAL A 398 7.32 -5.54 20.93
N VAL A 399 6.90 -6.30 21.93
CA VAL A 399 5.62 -7.02 21.92
C VAL A 399 4.49 -6.00 22.06
N VAL A 400 3.65 -5.90 21.04
CA VAL A 400 2.54 -4.93 20.94
C VAL A 400 1.21 -5.57 21.23
N VAL A 401 1.00 -6.76 20.66
CA VAL A 401 -0.17 -7.60 20.91
C VAL A 401 0.30 -8.91 21.50
N GLU A 402 -0.39 -9.40 22.49
CA GLU A 402 -0.18 -10.70 23.13
C GLU A 402 -1.52 -11.27 23.55
N ASP A 403 -1.72 -12.56 23.29
CA ASP A 403 -2.97 -13.26 23.57
C ASP A 403 -4.20 -12.50 23.01
N PHE A 404 -4.06 -11.97 21.79
CA PHE A 404 -5.07 -11.15 21.08
C PHE A 404 -5.34 -9.78 21.71
N GLU A 405 -4.65 -9.39 22.78
CA GLU A 405 -4.84 -8.14 23.49
C GLU A 405 -3.67 -7.17 23.27
N LEU A 406 -3.99 -5.88 23.20
CA LEU A 406 -2.98 -4.83 23.06
C LEU A 406 -2.29 -4.62 24.41
N VAL A 407 -0.99 -4.96 24.49
CA VAL A 407 -0.18 -4.89 25.74
C VAL A 407 0.76 -3.69 25.80
N ALA A 408 1.10 -3.08 24.66
CA ALA A 408 1.91 -1.88 24.61
C ALA A 408 1.12 -0.75 23.91
N PRO A 409 0.85 0.36 24.61
CA PRO A 409 0.12 1.49 24.02
C PRO A 409 0.97 2.31 23.04
N GLU A 410 2.29 2.21 23.16
CA GLU A 410 3.26 2.93 22.34
C GLU A 410 4.40 2.02 21.91
N THR A 411 4.89 2.22 20.70
CA THR A 411 6.04 1.50 20.15
C THR A 411 6.95 2.47 19.42
N PRO A 412 8.23 2.12 19.23
CA PRO A 412 9.07 2.82 18.28
C PRO A 412 8.43 2.80 16.90
N LYS A 413 8.12 3.97 16.36
CA LYS A 413 7.57 4.13 15.02
C LYS A 413 8.38 5.13 14.23
N ALA A 414 8.31 5.06 12.90
CA ALA A 414 8.98 5.97 12.00
C ALA A 414 8.10 6.28 10.79
N THR A 415 8.33 7.46 10.20
CA THR A 415 7.79 7.83 8.90
C THR A 415 8.89 7.74 7.86
N TYR A 416 8.64 6.91 6.83
CA TYR A 416 9.62 6.62 5.78
C TYR A 416 9.40 7.53 4.59
N TYR A 417 10.50 8.05 4.04
CA TYR A 417 10.48 8.89 2.84
C TYR A 417 11.69 8.60 1.95
N ARG A 418 11.66 9.05 0.69
CA ARG A 418 12.79 8.94 -0.25
C ARG A 418 13.72 10.12 -0.05
N ARG A 419 15.00 9.84 0.26
CA ARG A 419 16.07 10.81 0.21
C ARG A 419 16.61 10.83 -1.22
N THR A 420 16.66 11.98 -1.83
CA THR A 420 17.08 12.11 -3.22
C THR A 420 18.34 12.95 -3.37
N GLY A 421 18.62 13.85 -2.42
CA GLY A 421 19.73 14.79 -2.49
C GLY A 421 19.64 15.77 -3.67
N ALA A 422 18.45 15.91 -4.26
CA ALA A 422 18.27 16.68 -5.47
C ALA A 422 18.02 18.16 -5.14
N ASP A 423 18.75 19.03 -5.82
CA ASP A 423 18.50 20.47 -5.78
C ASP A 423 17.36 20.86 -6.71
N ALA A 424 16.59 21.84 -6.26
CA ALA A 424 15.49 22.37 -7.05
C ALA A 424 16.00 23.27 -8.19
N GLY A 425 15.79 22.82 -9.41
CA GLY A 425 16.04 23.66 -10.59
C GLY A 425 14.98 24.75 -10.80
N PRO A 426 15.13 25.58 -11.85
CA PRO A 426 14.20 26.67 -12.19
C PRO A 426 12.76 26.17 -12.44
N LEU A 427 12.61 24.95 -12.93
CA LEU A 427 11.31 24.32 -13.18
C LEU A 427 10.45 24.20 -11.90
N LEU A 428 11.06 23.96 -10.73
CA LEU A 428 10.30 23.95 -9.49
C LEU A 428 9.69 25.32 -9.17
N ALA A 429 10.44 26.38 -9.42
CA ALA A 429 9.95 27.74 -9.21
C ALA A 429 8.77 28.07 -10.16
N GLU A 430 8.85 27.62 -11.43
CA GLU A 430 7.78 27.75 -12.41
C GLU A 430 6.51 27.03 -11.97
N ILE A 431 6.62 25.73 -11.57
CA ILE A 431 5.48 24.95 -11.08
C ILE A 431 4.86 25.63 -9.85
N CYS A 432 5.68 26.08 -8.91
CA CYS A 432 5.21 26.78 -7.72
C CYS A 432 4.49 28.09 -8.06
N GLN A 433 5.05 28.88 -8.97
CA GLN A 433 4.42 30.13 -9.43
C GLN A 433 3.06 29.86 -10.09
N TYR A 434 2.99 28.87 -10.96
CA TYR A 434 1.74 28.48 -11.63
C TYR A 434 0.67 28.04 -10.62
N ARG A 435 1.08 27.42 -9.51
CA ARG A 435 0.21 26.93 -8.43
C ARG A 435 0.00 27.94 -7.30
N SER A 436 0.52 29.16 -7.42
CA SER A 436 0.47 30.19 -6.37
C SER A 436 1.13 29.73 -5.06
N LEU A 437 2.17 28.92 -5.18
CA LEU A 437 2.97 28.43 -4.05
C LEU A 437 4.35 29.12 -4.03
N ARG A 438 5.02 29.02 -2.89
CA ARG A 438 6.44 29.34 -2.75
C ARG A 438 7.23 28.06 -2.53
N PRO A 439 8.39 27.86 -3.19
CA PRO A 439 9.20 26.65 -3.01
C PRO A 439 9.55 26.36 -1.55
N GLU A 440 9.72 27.39 -0.72
CA GLU A 440 10.03 27.26 0.69
C GLU A 440 8.88 26.63 1.49
N ASN A 441 7.64 26.84 1.06
CA ASN A 441 6.45 26.30 1.72
C ASN A 441 6.23 24.80 1.45
N LEU A 442 6.99 24.21 0.54
CA LEU A 442 6.90 22.78 0.23
C LEU A 442 7.65 21.90 1.25
N TRP A 443 8.56 22.51 1.98
CA TRP A 443 9.36 21.79 2.97
C TRP A 443 8.51 21.37 4.16
N VAL A 444 8.46 20.07 4.41
CA VAL A 444 7.81 19.51 5.60
C VAL A 444 8.81 19.56 6.77
N PRO A 445 8.56 20.37 7.80
CA PRO A 445 9.44 20.47 8.97
C PRO A 445 9.52 19.14 9.72
N ASP A 446 10.64 18.91 10.39
CA ASP A 446 10.89 17.67 11.13
C ASP A 446 9.86 17.44 12.26
N GLU A 447 9.31 18.51 12.82
CA GLU A 447 8.34 18.48 13.92
C GLU A 447 6.95 18.00 13.50
N LEU A 448 6.63 18.04 12.21
CA LEU A 448 5.28 17.66 11.72
C LEU A 448 5.06 16.16 11.56
N GLY A 449 6.16 15.43 11.60
CA GLY A 449 6.05 13.98 11.42
C GLY A 449 7.21 13.23 12.01
N GLY A 450 7.65 12.27 12.10
CA GLY A 450 8.87 11.66 12.60
C GLY A 450 8.66 10.81 13.84
N PRO A 451 9.68 10.08 14.24
CA PRO A 451 11.03 10.02 13.65
C PRO A 451 11.04 9.69 12.15
N TRP A 452 11.88 10.44 11.41
CA TRP A 452 12.04 10.29 9.98
C TRP A 452 13.11 9.26 9.61
N VAL A 453 12.81 8.42 8.64
CA VAL A 453 13.78 7.47 8.06
C VAL A 453 13.85 7.71 6.55
N GLY A 454 14.98 8.28 6.11
CA GLY A 454 15.25 8.46 4.69
C GLY A 454 15.77 7.16 4.07
N LEU A 455 15.19 6.75 2.96
CA LEU A 455 15.66 5.66 2.10
C LEU A 455 16.34 6.27 0.87
N ASP A 456 17.49 5.73 0.47
CA ASP A 456 18.25 6.18 -0.70
C ASP A 456 17.70 5.59 -2.01
#